data_cf7a7065513bcf7843ba15f70bbf9bcd
#
_entry.id   cf7a7065513bcf7843ba15f70bbf9bcd
#
_cell.length_a   1.000
_cell.length_b   1.000
_cell.length_c   1.000
_cell.angle_alpha   90.00
_cell.angle_beta   90.00
_cell.angle_gamma   90.00
#
_symmetry.space_group_name_H-M   'P 1'
#
loop_
_entity.id
_entity.type
_entity.pdbx_description
1 polymer ?
#
loop_
_entity_poly.entity_id
_entity_poly.type
_entity_poly.pdbx_seq_one_letter_code
_entity_poly.pdbx_strand_id
1 'polypeptide(L)'
;TLIVSGGTIGAGYNYLWENGNDSPTGTGLCSGPQTYVVTDGVGCELIDSVEIIDQNNFEATFDGASVTCNGDCNGTIIVTPSGGISPYRHSWNTGSASDSLSGLCPGIYVDTIFDDNGCFMVDSFQIKEPEVFVLSVDDSTNLSCFGVCEGRIVVSGYGGTSPYSYDWYNAPGSQTGDTAFGLCAATYFVHGEDSLGCTAEDTVSLNQPSQIILSVDSSSGVSCNGLCDGKAA
;
A
#
# COMPACT_ATOMS: atom_id res chain seq x y z
N THR A 1 -27.61 -35.38 -22.70
CA THR A 1 -28.90 -35.71 -23.35
C THR A 1 -29.79 -36.35 -22.29
N LEU A 2 -31.01 -35.81 -22.11
CA LEU A 2 -32.03 -36.39 -21.25
C LEU A 2 -32.71 -37.56 -21.96
N ILE A 3 -32.87 -38.68 -21.22
CA ILE A 3 -33.68 -39.82 -21.69
C ILE A 3 -34.95 -39.83 -20.86
N VAL A 4 -36.09 -39.60 -21.50
CA VAL A 4 -37.40 -39.51 -20.84
C VAL A 4 -38.24 -40.74 -21.22
N SER A 5 -38.93 -41.32 -20.22
CA SER A 5 -39.86 -42.46 -20.41
C SER A 5 -41.07 -42.28 -19.50
N GLY A 6 -42.24 -42.81 -19.93
CA GLY A 6 -43.50 -42.67 -19.20
C GLY A 6 -44.31 -41.44 -19.62
N GLY A 7 -45.32 -41.08 -18.86
CA GLY A 7 -46.27 -40.03 -19.23
C GLY A 7 -47.10 -40.34 -20.49
N THR A 8 -47.77 -39.34 -21.05
CA THR A 8 -48.60 -39.47 -22.24
C THR A 8 -47.87 -38.94 -23.47
N ILE A 9 -47.46 -39.82 -24.39
CA ILE A 9 -46.59 -39.50 -25.55
C ILE A 9 -47.45 -39.06 -26.77
N GLY A 10 -48.42 -38.21 -26.62
CA GLY A 10 -49.27 -37.79 -27.76
C GLY A 10 -48.54 -36.92 -28.81
N ALA A 11 -47.82 -35.92 -28.39
CA ALA A 11 -47.07 -34.96 -29.24
C ALA A 11 -45.55 -34.97 -28.96
N GLY A 12 -45.06 -35.96 -28.20
CA GLY A 12 -43.67 -35.97 -27.72
C GLY A 12 -43.49 -35.26 -26.39
N TYR A 13 -42.25 -35.05 -25.98
CA TYR A 13 -41.89 -34.28 -24.78
C TYR A 13 -41.34 -32.93 -25.21
N ASN A 14 -41.70 -31.89 -24.45
CA ASN A 14 -41.07 -30.59 -24.53
C ASN A 14 -40.02 -30.46 -23.41
N TYR A 15 -38.93 -29.78 -23.69
CA TYR A 15 -37.81 -29.58 -22.79
C TYR A 15 -37.60 -28.07 -22.59
N LEU A 16 -37.21 -27.66 -21.42
CA LEU A 16 -36.81 -26.29 -21.15
C LEU A 16 -35.72 -26.29 -20.07
N TRP A 17 -34.54 -25.90 -20.46
CA TRP A 17 -33.40 -25.68 -19.55
C TRP A 17 -33.43 -24.28 -19.01
N GLU A 18 -32.82 -24.06 -17.85
CA GLU A 18 -32.74 -22.74 -17.20
C GLU A 18 -32.14 -21.64 -18.10
N ASN A 19 -31.22 -22.01 -18.97
CA ASN A 19 -30.64 -21.09 -19.96
C ASN A 19 -31.51 -20.84 -21.21
N GLY A 20 -32.75 -21.36 -21.23
CA GLY A 20 -33.69 -21.19 -22.32
C GLY A 20 -33.54 -22.19 -23.47
N ASN A 21 -32.61 -23.15 -23.38
CA ASN A 21 -32.50 -24.20 -24.39
C ASN A 21 -33.71 -25.16 -24.31
N ASP A 22 -34.31 -25.49 -25.46
CA ASP A 22 -35.51 -26.29 -25.58
C ASP A 22 -35.27 -27.71 -26.17
N SER A 23 -33.99 -28.11 -26.26
CA SER A 23 -33.58 -29.42 -26.79
C SER A 23 -33.48 -30.47 -25.68
N PRO A 24 -33.68 -31.75 -25.96
CA PRO A 24 -33.38 -32.84 -25.03
C PRO A 24 -31.88 -32.91 -24.66
N THR A 25 -31.02 -32.22 -25.41
CA THR A 25 -29.61 -32.08 -25.08
C THR A 25 -29.35 -30.66 -24.69
N GLY A 26 -29.10 -30.42 -23.41
CA GLY A 26 -28.66 -29.11 -22.92
C GLY A 26 -27.27 -28.74 -23.49
N THR A 27 -27.14 -27.53 -24.02
CA THR A 27 -25.92 -26.98 -24.56
C THR A 27 -25.71 -25.56 -23.97
N GLY A 28 -24.47 -25.11 -23.86
CA GLY A 28 -24.13 -23.81 -23.26
C GLY A 28 -24.43 -23.75 -21.75
N LEU A 29 -24.30 -24.90 -21.08
CA LEU A 29 -24.51 -25.00 -19.64
C LEU A 29 -23.18 -24.78 -18.91
N CYS A 30 -23.18 -23.89 -17.93
CA CYS A 30 -22.03 -23.69 -17.03
C CYS A 30 -21.95 -24.79 -15.97
N SER A 31 -20.85 -24.85 -15.22
CA SER A 31 -20.70 -25.78 -14.09
C SER A 31 -21.69 -25.48 -12.96
N GLY A 32 -22.01 -26.51 -12.19
CA GLY A 32 -23.00 -26.47 -11.13
C GLY A 32 -24.36 -27.13 -11.48
N PRO A 33 -25.32 -27.03 -10.57
CA PRO A 33 -26.66 -27.65 -10.78
C PRO A 33 -27.41 -26.85 -11.85
N GLN A 34 -27.82 -27.55 -12.92
CA GLN A 34 -28.60 -26.99 -14.03
C GLN A 34 -30.02 -27.59 -14.00
N THR A 35 -30.99 -26.72 -13.80
CA THR A 35 -32.40 -27.10 -13.72
C THR A 35 -33.01 -27.25 -15.11
N TYR A 36 -33.86 -28.25 -15.27
CA TYR A 36 -34.65 -28.44 -16.50
C TYR A 36 -36.07 -28.86 -16.17
N VAL A 37 -36.98 -28.55 -17.07
CA VAL A 37 -38.37 -28.94 -17.05
C VAL A 37 -38.64 -29.82 -18.25
N VAL A 38 -39.31 -30.95 -18.03
CA VAL A 38 -39.83 -31.82 -19.11
C VAL A 38 -41.34 -31.86 -19.01
N THR A 39 -42.02 -31.53 -20.11
CA THR A 39 -43.48 -31.53 -20.19
C THR A 39 -43.94 -32.62 -21.16
N ASP A 40 -44.86 -33.44 -20.77
CA ASP A 40 -45.45 -34.48 -21.62
C ASP A 40 -46.54 -33.96 -22.58
N GLY A 41 -47.06 -34.82 -23.45
CA GLY A 41 -48.04 -34.43 -24.48
C GLY A 41 -49.40 -33.95 -23.98
N VAL A 42 -49.69 -34.06 -22.67
CA VAL A 42 -50.91 -33.57 -22.02
C VAL A 42 -50.66 -32.46 -21.02
N GLY A 43 -49.41 -31.98 -20.91
CA GLY A 43 -49.03 -30.83 -20.08
C GLY A 43 -48.61 -31.20 -18.65
N CYS A 44 -48.31 -32.45 -18.33
CA CYS A 44 -47.73 -32.84 -17.04
C CYS A 44 -46.24 -32.49 -17.03
N GLU A 45 -45.77 -31.82 -15.97
CA GLU A 45 -44.40 -31.36 -15.85
C GLU A 45 -43.60 -32.14 -14.82
N LEU A 46 -42.34 -32.42 -15.16
CA LEU A 46 -41.30 -32.88 -14.24
C LEU A 46 -40.19 -31.85 -14.22
N ILE A 47 -39.86 -31.39 -13.03
CA ILE A 47 -38.73 -30.50 -12.80
C ILE A 47 -37.63 -31.29 -12.09
N ASP A 48 -36.41 -31.26 -12.61
CA ASP A 48 -35.27 -31.93 -12.02
C ASP A 48 -33.98 -31.13 -12.35
N SER A 49 -32.86 -31.55 -11.83
CA SER A 49 -31.57 -30.90 -12.07
C SER A 49 -30.47 -31.92 -12.34
N VAL A 50 -29.49 -31.51 -13.12
CA VAL A 50 -28.27 -32.28 -13.35
C VAL A 50 -27.06 -31.44 -12.94
N GLU A 51 -26.13 -32.08 -12.24
CA GLU A 51 -24.86 -31.43 -11.91
C GLU A 51 -23.92 -31.46 -13.12
N ILE A 52 -23.57 -30.29 -13.62
CA ILE A 52 -22.51 -30.13 -14.65
C ILE A 52 -21.20 -29.90 -13.90
N ILE A 53 -20.34 -30.93 -13.97
CA ILE A 53 -19.02 -30.86 -13.37
C ILE A 53 -18.10 -30.05 -14.28
N ASP A 54 -17.47 -29.02 -13.74
CA ASP A 54 -16.40 -28.31 -14.42
C ASP A 54 -15.16 -29.22 -14.51
N GLN A 55 -14.95 -29.80 -15.68
CA GLN A 55 -13.77 -30.62 -15.94
C GLN A 55 -12.51 -29.80 -16.22
N ASN A 56 -12.64 -28.49 -16.44
CA ASN A 56 -11.55 -27.60 -16.80
C ASN A 56 -11.16 -26.62 -15.69
N ASN A 57 -11.87 -26.66 -14.55
CA ASN A 57 -11.57 -25.88 -13.34
C ASN A 57 -11.25 -24.41 -13.68
N PHE A 58 -12.27 -23.60 -14.08
CA PHE A 58 -12.06 -22.21 -14.43
C PHE A 58 -11.64 -21.43 -13.19
N GLU A 59 -10.36 -21.06 -13.13
CA GLU A 59 -9.69 -20.37 -12.02
C GLU A 59 -8.89 -19.21 -12.55
N ALA A 60 -8.49 -18.28 -11.67
CA ALA A 60 -7.54 -17.23 -11.98
C ALA A 60 -6.58 -17.03 -10.80
N THR A 61 -5.34 -16.69 -11.13
CA THR A 61 -4.37 -16.23 -10.14
C THR A 61 -4.20 -14.73 -10.30
N PHE A 62 -4.18 -14.04 -9.16
CA PHE A 62 -3.93 -12.60 -9.06
C PHE A 62 -2.53 -12.41 -8.49
N ASP A 63 -1.66 -11.77 -9.24
CA ASP A 63 -0.34 -11.34 -8.79
C ASP A 63 -0.28 -9.81 -8.85
N GLY A 64 0.42 -9.18 -7.89
CA GLY A 64 0.47 -7.72 -7.87
C GLY A 64 1.37 -7.16 -6.79
N ALA A 65 1.69 -5.90 -6.94
CA ALA A 65 2.45 -5.12 -5.97
C ALA A 65 1.58 -4.01 -5.36
N SER A 66 1.64 -3.90 -4.04
CA SER A 66 1.09 -2.76 -3.30
C SER A 66 1.88 -1.48 -3.59
N VAL A 67 1.35 -0.32 -3.18
CA VAL A 67 2.06 0.96 -3.36
C VAL A 67 3.31 1.02 -2.49
N THR A 68 4.32 1.76 -2.97
CA THR A 68 5.61 1.86 -2.29
C THR A 68 5.56 2.78 -1.08
N CYS A 69 4.92 3.95 -1.20
CA CYS A 69 4.79 4.91 -0.12
C CYS A 69 3.32 5.19 0.21
N ASN A 70 3.06 5.64 1.42
CA ASN A 70 1.73 6.09 1.82
C ASN A 70 1.26 7.24 0.92
N GLY A 71 0.05 7.11 0.37
CA GLY A 71 -0.54 8.07 -0.55
C GLY A 71 -0.12 7.93 -2.02
N ASP A 72 0.79 7.01 -2.35
CA ASP A 72 1.15 6.74 -3.73
C ASP A 72 0.04 5.97 -4.47
N CYS A 73 0.09 6.07 -5.81
CA CYS A 73 -0.76 5.31 -6.71
C CYS A 73 0.11 4.62 -7.78
N ASN A 74 0.98 3.73 -7.35
CA ASN A 74 1.91 2.98 -8.22
C ASN A 74 1.73 1.45 -8.10
N GLY A 75 0.64 1.00 -7.49
CA GLY A 75 0.28 -0.41 -7.38
C GLY A 75 0.01 -1.05 -8.74
N THR A 76 0.19 -2.36 -8.81
CA THR A 76 -0.03 -3.15 -10.03
C THR A 76 -0.78 -4.44 -9.73
N ILE A 77 -1.56 -4.92 -10.70
CA ILE A 77 -2.22 -6.23 -10.65
C ILE A 77 -2.05 -6.88 -12.02
N ILE A 78 -1.78 -8.18 -12.03
CA ILE A 78 -1.78 -9.04 -13.22
C ILE A 78 -2.67 -10.23 -12.90
N VAL A 79 -3.57 -10.57 -13.80
CA VAL A 79 -4.48 -11.71 -13.67
C VAL A 79 -4.14 -12.74 -14.73
N THR A 80 -4.01 -13.98 -14.28
CA THR A 80 -3.73 -15.12 -15.17
C THR A 80 -4.85 -16.14 -15.01
N PRO A 81 -5.86 -16.14 -15.90
CA PRO A 81 -6.91 -17.15 -15.94
C PRO A 81 -6.37 -18.50 -16.38
N SER A 82 -6.97 -19.58 -15.88
CA SER A 82 -6.67 -20.97 -16.26
C SER A 82 -7.93 -21.83 -16.26
N GLY A 83 -7.93 -22.91 -17.04
CA GLY A 83 -9.15 -23.67 -17.29
C GLY A 83 -10.15 -22.88 -18.17
N GLY A 84 -11.40 -23.34 -18.25
CA GLY A 84 -12.38 -22.75 -19.16
C GLY A 84 -11.95 -22.78 -20.62
N ILE A 85 -12.54 -21.95 -21.47
CA ILE A 85 -12.23 -21.83 -22.90
C ILE A 85 -11.75 -20.43 -23.24
N SER A 86 -10.50 -20.28 -23.70
CA SER A 86 -9.98 -19.01 -24.19
C SER A 86 -10.60 -18.58 -25.53
N PRO A 87 -10.68 -17.26 -25.86
CA PRO A 87 -10.09 -16.13 -25.14
C PRO A 87 -10.89 -15.72 -23.90
N TYR A 88 -10.16 -15.20 -22.90
CA TYR A 88 -10.76 -14.66 -21.69
C TYR A 88 -11.05 -13.16 -21.85
N ARG A 89 -12.07 -12.67 -21.16
CA ARG A 89 -12.45 -11.25 -21.11
C ARG A 89 -12.57 -10.78 -19.67
N HIS A 90 -12.03 -9.62 -19.38
CA HIS A 90 -12.00 -9.00 -18.07
C HIS A 90 -13.01 -7.87 -17.97
N SER A 91 -13.59 -7.67 -16.80
CA SER A 91 -14.46 -6.54 -16.48
C SER A 91 -14.21 -6.09 -15.04
N TRP A 92 -13.31 -5.12 -14.91
CA TRP A 92 -12.94 -4.57 -13.62
C TRP A 92 -13.97 -3.56 -13.10
N ASN A 93 -14.06 -3.42 -11.79
CA ASN A 93 -14.84 -2.35 -11.15
C ASN A 93 -14.33 -0.93 -11.49
N THR A 94 -13.14 -0.80 -12.07
CA THR A 94 -12.60 0.45 -12.63
C THR A 94 -13.08 0.76 -14.04
N GLY A 95 -13.77 -0.16 -14.69
CA GLY A 95 -14.17 -0.09 -16.09
C GLY A 95 -13.11 -0.56 -17.09
N SER A 96 -11.94 -1.02 -16.63
CA SER A 96 -10.93 -1.62 -17.49
C SER A 96 -11.36 -3.01 -17.97
N ALA A 97 -10.87 -3.42 -19.15
CA ALA A 97 -11.02 -4.77 -19.70
C ALA A 97 -9.66 -5.47 -19.93
N SER A 98 -8.59 -4.92 -19.36
CA SER A 98 -7.24 -5.48 -19.48
C SER A 98 -7.02 -6.60 -18.47
N ASP A 99 -6.16 -7.56 -18.79
CA ASP A 99 -5.65 -8.59 -17.89
C ASP A 99 -4.67 -8.04 -16.83
N SER A 100 -4.25 -6.81 -16.99
CA SER A 100 -3.31 -6.14 -16.10
C SER A 100 -3.70 -4.69 -15.85
N LEU A 101 -3.49 -4.23 -14.61
CA LEU A 101 -3.71 -2.86 -14.19
C LEU A 101 -2.41 -2.29 -13.58
N SER A 102 -2.19 -0.99 -13.77
CA SER A 102 -1.07 -0.26 -13.16
C SER A 102 -1.50 1.15 -12.76
N GLY A 103 -0.66 1.81 -11.94
CA GLY A 103 -1.00 3.14 -11.42
C GLY A 103 -2.15 3.09 -10.42
N LEU A 104 -2.25 2.00 -9.65
CA LEU A 104 -3.36 1.78 -8.72
C LEU A 104 -3.08 2.41 -7.37
N CYS A 105 -4.06 3.14 -6.86
CA CYS A 105 -4.08 3.62 -5.48
C CYS A 105 -4.49 2.49 -4.52
N PRO A 106 -4.27 2.65 -3.20
CA PRO A 106 -4.78 1.71 -2.21
C PRO A 106 -6.28 1.48 -2.32
N GLY A 107 -6.71 0.21 -2.32
CA GLY A 107 -8.12 -0.13 -2.51
C GLY A 107 -8.34 -1.59 -2.87
N ILE A 108 -9.61 -1.96 -3.04
CA ILE A 108 -10.03 -3.29 -3.49
C ILE A 108 -10.43 -3.21 -4.96
N TYR A 109 -9.78 -4.03 -5.77
CA TYR A 109 -10.01 -4.15 -7.21
C TYR A 109 -10.68 -5.49 -7.47
N VAL A 110 -11.88 -5.43 -8.06
CA VAL A 110 -12.71 -6.61 -8.34
C VAL A 110 -12.72 -6.82 -9.83
N ASP A 111 -12.42 -8.03 -10.28
CA ASP A 111 -12.52 -8.45 -11.67
C ASP A 111 -13.61 -9.50 -11.84
N THR A 112 -14.39 -9.37 -12.88
CA THR A 112 -15.27 -10.42 -13.40
C THR A 112 -14.64 -10.93 -14.69
N ILE A 113 -14.20 -12.18 -14.67
CA ILE A 113 -13.50 -12.82 -15.77
C ILE A 113 -14.47 -13.76 -16.48
N PHE A 114 -14.58 -13.64 -17.80
CA PHE A 114 -15.43 -14.48 -18.65
C PHE A 114 -14.56 -15.33 -19.57
N ASP A 115 -14.95 -16.57 -19.75
CA ASP A 115 -14.41 -17.43 -20.81
C ASP A 115 -15.20 -17.22 -22.14
N ASP A 116 -14.80 -17.89 -23.22
CA ASP A 116 -15.47 -17.77 -24.53
C ASP A 116 -16.87 -18.42 -24.57
N ASN A 117 -17.17 -19.34 -23.66
CA ASN A 117 -18.50 -19.90 -23.48
C ASN A 117 -19.44 -19.00 -22.66
N GLY A 118 -18.94 -17.91 -22.08
CA GLY A 118 -19.68 -17.01 -21.21
C GLY A 118 -19.79 -17.46 -19.77
N CYS A 119 -19.07 -18.52 -19.36
CA CYS A 119 -18.91 -18.83 -17.95
C CYS A 119 -18.05 -17.75 -17.31
N PHE A 120 -18.33 -17.40 -16.05
CA PHE A 120 -17.62 -16.33 -15.39
C PHE A 120 -17.22 -16.69 -13.96
N MET A 121 -16.19 -16.02 -13.47
CA MET A 121 -15.80 -15.98 -12.07
C MET A 121 -15.60 -14.55 -11.63
N VAL A 122 -15.72 -14.30 -10.34
CA VAL A 122 -15.48 -13.00 -9.73
C VAL A 122 -14.47 -13.17 -8.62
N ASP A 123 -13.42 -12.38 -8.65
CA ASP A 123 -12.43 -12.36 -7.58
C ASP A 123 -11.87 -10.94 -7.39
N SER A 124 -11.09 -10.73 -6.34
CA SER A 124 -10.61 -9.40 -5.98
C SER A 124 -9.17 -9.44 -5.48
N PHE A 125 -8.44 -8.35 -5.73
CA PHE A 125 -7.11 -8.10 -5.20
C PHE A 125 -7.09 -6.81 -4.41
N GLN A 126 -6.43 -6.81 -3.25
CA GLN A 126 -6.28 -5.63 -2.41
C GLN A 126 -4.89 -5.02 -2.58
N ILE A 127 -4.83 -3.80 -3.11
CA ILE A 127 -3.66 -2.93 -3.04
C ILE A 127 -3.64 -2.27 -1.68
N LYS A 128 -2.55 -2.46 -0.93
CA LYS A 128 -2.33 -1.88 0.40
C LYS A 128 -1.35 -0.71 0.30
N GLU A 129 -1.32 0.13 1.34
CA GLU A 129 -0.29 1.14 1.54
C GLU A 129 0.43 0.90 2.87
N PRO A 130 1.72 1.26 2.99
CA PRO A 130 2.43 1.25 4.26
C PRO A 130 1.93 2.38 5.17
N GLU A 131 2.30 2.32 6.45
CA GLU A 131 2.12 3.47 7.34
C GLU A 131 2.96 4.66 6.84
N VAL A 132 2.50 5.88 7.12
CA VAL A 132 3.24 7.11 6.77
C VAL A 132 4.62 7.06 7.42
N PHE A 133 5.67 7.27 6.62
CA PHE A 133 7.02 7.46 7.17
C PHE A 133 7.13 8.83 7.81
N VAL A 134 7.52 8.87 9.09
CA VAL A 134 7.69 10.10 9.88
C VAL A 134 9.01 10.05 10.66
N LEU A 135 9.58 11.23 10.93
CA LEU A 135 10.71 11.39 11.84
C LEU A 135 10.22 11.84 13.21
N SER A 136 10.95 11.45 14.25
CA SER A 136 10.79 11.91 15.62
C SER A 136 12.14 12.29 16.19
N VAL A 137 12.21 13.42 16.91
CA VAL A 137 13.38 13.78 17.70
C VAL A 137 13.30 13.07 19.04
N ASP A 138 14.20 12.12 19.28
CA ASP A 138 14.23 11.32 20.51
C ASP A 138 14.98 12.03 21.63
N ASP A 139 16.07 12.75 21.27
CA ASP A 139 16.90 13.49 22.22
C ASP A 139 17.57 14.69 21.55
N SER A 140 17.75 15.77 22.30
CA SER A 140 18.53 16.91 21.89
C SER A 140 19.24 17.56 23.06
N THR A 141 20.55 17.81 22.94
CA THR A 141 21.36 18.45 23.98
C THR A 141 21.79 19.84 23.53
N ASN A 142 21.28 20.87 24.21
CA ASN A 142 21.69 22.26 24.04
C ASN A 142 23.14 22.52 24.51
N LEU A 143 23.74 23.63 24.10
CA LEU A 143 25.10 23.99 24.44
C LEU A 143 25.20 24.47 25.88
N SER A 144 26.27 24.07 26.59
CA SER A 144 26.52 24.50 27.98
C SER A 144 27.09 25.92 28.08
N CYS A 145 27.83 26.36 27.05
CA CYS A 145 28.48 27.66 27.03
C CYS A 145 28.29 28.40 25.69
N PHE A 146 28.41 29.70 25.72
CA PHE A 146 28.38 30.51 24.52
C PHE A 146 29.56 30.20 23.57
N GLY A 147 29.25 29.93 22.28
CA GLY A 147 30.23 29.72 21.23
C GLY A 147 30.92 28.36 21.23
N VAL A 148 30.52 27.40 22.09
CA VAL A 148 30.99 26.03 21.99
C VAL A 148 30.07 25.22 21.03
N CYS A 149 30.61 24.16 20.44
CA CYS A 149 29.89 23.28 19.53
C CYS A 149 29.97 21.86 20.06
N GLU A 150 29.16 21.58 21.08
CA GLU A 150 29.06 20.26 21.77
C GLU A 150 27.65 19.67 21.72
N GLY A 151 26.78 20.31 20.97
CA GLY A 151 25.39 19.89 20.82
C GLY A 151 25.27 18.53 20.15
N ARG A 152 24.20 17.84 20.48
CA ARG A 152 23.84 16.52 19.93
C ARG A 152 22.34 16.47 19.66
N ILE A 153 21.96 15.78 18.57
CA ILE A 153 20.57 15.50 18.23
C ILE A 153 20.48 14.02 17.87
N VAL A 154 19.44 13.34 18.34
CA VAL A 154 19.10 11.94 18.01
C VAL A 154 17.70 11.92 17.43
N VAL A 155 17.53 11.20 16.31
CA VAL A 155 16.24 11.04 15.63
C VAL A 155 15.97 9.55 15.39
N SER A 156 14.69 9.21 15.28
CA SER A 156 14.22 7.90 14.82
C SER A 156 13.17 8.05 13.75
N GLY A 157 13.14 7.09 12.81
CA GLY A 157 12.08 6.94 11.83
C GLY A 157 11.01 5.96 12.31
N TYR A 158 9.75 6.26 11.99
CA TYR A 158 8.60 5.41 12.29
C TYR A 158 7.71 5.29 11.06
N GLY A 159 6.97 4.16 10.95
CA GLY A 159 6.17 3.89 9.75
C GLY A 159 7.05 3.55 8.54
N GLY A 160 6.51 3.65 7.33
CA GLY A 160 7.22 3.26 6.12
C GLY A 160 7.75 1.82 6.16
N THR A 161 8.89 1.59 5.50
CA THR A 161 9.52 0.25 5.41
C THR A 161 11.00 0.34 5.84
N SER A 162 11.34 -0.29 6.99
CA SER A 162 12.73 -0.33 7.46
C SER A 162 13.65 -1.15 6.52
N PRO A 163 14.99 -0.90 6.47
CA PRO A 163 15.75 0.04 7.28
C PRO A 163 15.61 1.50 6.83
N TYR A 164 15.94 2.42 7.74
CA TYR A 164 15.93 3.86 7.49
C TYR A 164 17.33 4.41 7.35
N SER A 165 17.49 5.46 6.53
CA SER A 165 18.71 6.26 6.39
C SER A 165 18.42 7.73 6.75
N TYR A 166 19.46 8.46 7.19
CA TYR A 166 19.33 9.85 7.62
C TYR A 166 20.48 10.68 7.09
N ASP A 167 20.17 11.89 6.63
CA ASP A 167 21.14 12.89 6.18
C ASP A 167 20.90 14.23 6.88
N TRP A 168 21.98 14.86 7.39
CA TRP A 168 21.95 16.13 8.08
C TRP A 168 22.51 17.23 7.19
N TYR A 169 21.66 18.11 6.67
CA TYR A 169 22.09 19.05 5.63
C TYR A 169 23.04 20.17 6.09
N ASN A 170 22.90 20.71 7.27
CA ASN A 170 23.74 21.83 7.76
C ASN A 170 24.56 21.43 9.00
N ALA A 171 24.70 20.16 9.30
CA ALA A 171 25.62 19.66 10.31
C ALA A 171 27.07 19.68 9.81
N PRO A 172 28.05 19.93 10.70
CA PRO A 172 29.46 19.92 10.31
C PRO A 172 29.89 18.56 9.80
N GLY A 173 30.59 18.50 8.65
CA GLY A 173 31.18 17.26 8.13
C GLY A 173 30.25 16.33 7.40
N SER A 174 29.08 16.79 6.92
CA SER A 174 28.10 15.96 6.18
C SER A 174 27.76 14.67 6.94
N GLN A 175 27.17 14.85 8.13
CA GLN A 175 26.85 13.71 8.99
C GLN A 175 25.67 12.93 8.45
N THR A 176 25.75 11.61 8.59
CA THR A 176 24.71 10.64 8.25
C THR A 176 24.41 9.77 9.46
N GLY A 177 23.23 9.15 9.47
CA GLY A 177 22.80 8.29 10.58
C GLY A 177 21.86 9.00 11.55
N ASP A 178 21.40 8.28 12.53
CA ASP A 178 20.36 8.71 13.48
C ASP A 178 20.82 9.79 14.47
N THR A 179 22.13 10.01 14.56
CA THR A 179 22.72 10.93 15.54
C THR A 179 23.68 11.89 14.89
N ALA A 180 23.45 13.19 15.12
CA ALA A 180 24.38 14.27 14.79
C ALA A 180 25.06 14.83 16.05
N PHE A 181 26.38 15.13 15.98
CA PHE A 181 27.18 15.62 17.10
C PHE A 181 28.11 16.78 16.71
N GLY A 182 28.69 17.41 17.73
CA GLY A 182 29.56 18.56 17.52
C GLY A 182 28.81 19.75 16.95
N LEU A 183 27.54 19.88 17.30
CA LEU A 183 26.64 20.87 16.76
C LEU A 183 26.77 22.19 17.54
N CYS A 184 26.84 23.34 16.80
CA CYS A 184 26.79 24.66 17.38
C CYS A 184 25.33 25.10 17.58
N ALA A 185 25.12 26.28 18.18
CA ALA A 185 23.77 26.87 18.28
C ALA A 185 23.26 27.26 16.89
N ALA A 186 22.29 26.53 16.37
CA ALA A 186 21.67 26.72 15.06
C ALA A 186 20.42 25.88 14.93
N THR A 187 19.68 26.07 13.83
CA THR A 187 18.62 25.13 13.41
C THR A 187 19.20 24.14 12.42
N TYR A 188 18.96 22.86 12.67
CA TYR A 188 19.43 21.75 11.87
C TYR A 188 18.25 21.10 11.16
N PHE A 189 18.50 20.61 9.94
CA PHE A 189 17.52 19.92 9.10
C PHE A 189 17.98 18.48 8.93
N VAL A 190 17.09 17.54 9.23
CA VAL A 190 17.29 16.10 8.99
C VAL A 190 16.34 15.63 7.91
N HIS A 191 16.87 14.91 6.94
CA HIS A 191 16.13 14.18 5.93
C HIS A 191 16.26 12.70 6.23
N GLY A 192 15.13 12.02 6.30
CA GLY A 192 15.06 10.58 6.46
C GLY A 192 14.48 9.93 5.21
N GLU A 193 14.98 8.75 4.89
CA GLU A 193 14.48 7.92 3.79
C GLU A 193 14.35 6.49 4.26
N ASP A 194 13.23 5.84 3.91
CA ASP A 194 13.01 4.42 4.17
C ASP A 194 13.59 3.54 3.04
N SER A 195 13.52 2.21 3.18
CA SER A 195 14.10 1.29 2.19
C SER A 195 13.39 1.27 0.83
N LEU A 196 12.21 1.86 0.72
CA LEU A 196 11.43 1.99 -0.52
C LEU A 196 11.52 3.39 -1.14
N GLY A 197 12.30 4.32 -0.51
CA GLY A 197 12.48 5.67 -1.00
C GLY A 197 11.41 6.66 -0.51
N CYS A 198 10.63 6.30 0.50
CA CYS A 198 9.69 7.24 1.13
C CYS A 198 10.44 8.18 2.05
N THR A 199 10.19 9.48 1.96
CA THR A 199 10.97 10.51 2.64
C THR A 199 10.17 11.26 3.69
N ALA A 200 10.86 11.72 4.73
CA ALA A 200 10.35 12.63 5.74
C ALA A 200 11.45 13.64 6.14
N GLU A 201 11.05 14.83 6.53
CA GLU A 201 11.97 15.87 6.99
C GLU A 201 11.53 16.40 8.36
N ASP A 202 12.52 16.78 9.18
CA ASP A 202 12.27 17.46 10.44
C ASP A 202 13.34 18.52 10.71
N THR A 203 13.07 19.43 11.66
CA THR A 203 13.94 20.52 12.02
C THR A 203 14.11 20.64 13.52
N VAL A 204 15.37 20.78 13.97
CA VAL A 204 15.70 20.87 15.39
C VAL A 204 16.57 22.08 15.64
N SER A 205 16.21 22.92 16.61
CA SER A 205 17.00 24.10 17.01
C SER A 205 17.73 23.83 18.31
N LEU A 206 19.06 24.04 18.28
CA LEU A 206 19.90 24.01 19.47
C LEU A 206 20.19 25.45 19.92
N ASN A 207 20.06 25.68 21.22
CA ASN A 207 20.29 26.98 21.86
C ASN A 207 21.59 26.99 22.65
N GLN A 208 22.13 28.19 22.88
CA GLN A 208 23.29 28.45 23.76
C GLN A 208 22.93 29.51 24.78
N PRO A 209 23.61 29.55 25.95
CA PRO A 209 23.47 30.63 26.90
C PRO A 209 24.02 31.97 26.31
N SER A 210 23.66 33.06 26.94
CA SER A 210 24.23 34.39 26.57
C SER A 210 25.72 34.46 26.87
N GLN A 211 26.43 35.22 26.05
CA GLN A 211 27.85 35.47 26.26
C GLN A 211 28.10 36.19 27.61
N ILE A 212 29.09 35.73 28.36
CA ILE A 212 29.58 36.47 29.51
C ILE A 212 30.33 37.71 29.02
N ILE A 213 29.88 38.86 29.44
CA ILE A 213 30.52 40.13 29.13
C ILE A 213 31.13 40.66 30.42
N LEU A 214 32.44 40.95 30.38
CA LEU A 214 33.12 41.59 31.47
C LEU A 214 33.44 43.05 31.08
N SER A 215 33.06 43.99 31.89
CA SER A 215 33.44 45.39 31.78
C SER A 215 34.10 45.84 33.08
N VAL A 216 35.15 46.62 32.97
CA VAL A 216 35.76 47.30 34.13
C VAL A 216 34.99 48.60 34.38
N ASP A 217 34.27 48.66 35.47
CA ASP A 217 33.47 49.83 35.83
C ASP A 217 34.35 50.99 36.31
N SER A 218 35.40 50.71 37.10
CA SER A 218 36.33 51.66 37.53
C SER A 218 37.73 51.09 37.73
N SER A 219 38.78 51.91 37.60
CA SER A 219 40.12 51.52 37.98
C SER A 219 40.84 52.67 38.66
N SER A 220 41.64 52.41 39.66
CA SER A 220 42.56 53.43 40.24
C SER A 220 44.00 53.00 40.08
N GLY A 221 44.81 53.97 39.75
CA GLY A 221 46.24 53.76 39.68
C GLY A 221 46.88 53.45 41.06
N VAL A 222 48.13 52.99 41.04
CA VAL A 222 48.92 52.81 42.26
C VAL A 222 49.26 54.05 42.94
N SER A 223 49.32 54.12 44.23
CA SER A 223 49.60 55.34 44.99
C SER A 223 51.04 55.81 44.86
N CYS A 224 52.00 54.88 44.65
CA CYS A 224 53.43 55.21 44.46
C CYS A 224 54.10 54.19 43.53
N ASN A 225 55.20 54.61 42.89
CA ASN A 225 55.99 53.65 42.07
C ASN A 225 56.53 52.52 42.89
N GLY A 226 56.25 51.29 42.43
CA GLY A 226 56.63 50.04 43.07
C GLY A 226 55.62 49.48 44.07
N LEU A 227 54.48 50.15 44.35
CA LEU A 227 53.37 49.59 45.13
C LEU A 227 52.38 48.78 44.27
N CYS A 228 51.72 47.76 44.84
CA CYS A 228 50.71 46.96 44.20
C CYS A 228 49.34 47.25 44.84
N ASP A 229 48.98 48.54 44.97
CA ASP A 229 47.71 48.98 45.61
C ASP A 229 46.64 49.51 44.65
N GLY A 230 46.86 49.34 43.35
CA GLY A 230 45.84 49.59 42.31
C GLY A 230 44.64 48.73 42.45
N LYS A 231 43.47 49.23 42.06
CA LYS A 231 42.18 48.50 42.12
C LYS A 231 41.49 48.56 40.78
N ALA A 232 40.79 47.46 40.42
CA ALA A 232 39.79 47.41 39.37
C ALA A 232 38.50 46.83 39.90
N ALA A 233 37.36 47.38 39.56
CA ALA A 233 36.01 46.90 39.96
C ALA A 233 35.10 46.84 38.73
#